data_e118aa4f60b0adc55ba78345c246209b
#
_entry.id   e118aa4f60b0adc55ba78345c246209b
#
_cell.length_a   1.000
_cell.length_b   1.000
_cell.length_c   1.000
_cell.angle_alpha   90.00
_cell.angle_beta   90.00
_cell.angle_gamma   90.00
#
_symmetry.space_group_name_H-M   'P 1'
#
loop_
_entity.id
_entity.type
_entity.pdbx_description
1 polymer ?
#
loop_
_entity_poly.entity_id
_entity_poly.type
_entity_poly.pdbx_seq_one_letter_code
_entity_poly.pdbx_strand_id
1 'polypeptide(L)'
;MSQLPTWWFRTEHFWIDYPHWRMTPLLKRYYLMQFAYWLQQLLVLVLRLEKPRKDFTELVIHHFVTIWLVFWGYTINLTYIGNAVFLTMDVSDVVLSFAKVCNYLGWETTAAVAFSAFVCVWTYLRHFLNIKMIWSVWTQWKYVPEYSKRFEPKEGVWMVRWVQYQVMIAMIILQLVNIFWYYLILRVLRRALFGPRLEDDRSDDEDEGPDVHGKDE
;
A
#
# COMPACT_ATOMS: atom_id res chain seq x y z
N MET A 1 -13.18 -3.55 10.32
CA MET A 1 -13.39 -4.32 9.07
C MET A 1 -14.48 -5.38 9.24
N SER A 2 -14.40 -6.27 10.22
CA SER A 2 -15.40 -7.35 10.39
C SER A 2 -16.86 -6.89 10.52
N GLN A 3 -17.10 -5.63 10.90
CA GLN A 3 -18.44 -5.02 11.02
C GLN A 3 -18.89 -4.32 9.72
N LEU A 4 -18.03 -4.24 8.70
CA LEU A 4 -18.37 -3.62 7.42
C LEU A 4 -18.95 -4.66 6.46
N PRO A 5 -19.88 -4.29 5.58
CA PRO A 5 -20.43 -5.19 4.57
C PRO A 5 -19.37 -5.67 3.57
N THR A 6 -18.23 -5.00 3.50
CA THR A 6 -17.06 -5.33 2.67
C THR A 6 -16.14 -6.41 3.28
N TRP A 7 -16.56 -7.06 4.37
CA TRP A 7 -15.79 -8.14 5.00
C TRP A 7 -15.44 -9.25 3.99
N TRP A 8 -14.25 -9.77 4.05
CA TRP A 8 -13.68 -10.70 3.08
C TRP A 8 -13.69 -10.19 1.63
N PHE A 9 -13.56 -8.87 1.44
CA PHE A 9 -13.47 -8.27 0.11
C PHE A 9 -14.66 -8.61 -0.79
N ARG A 10 -15.86 -8.50 -0.24
CA ARG A 10 -17.10 -8.48 -1.01
C ARG A 10 -17.19 -7.15 -1.75
N THR A 11 -16.59 -7.11 -2.94
CA THR A 11 -16.32 -5.89 -3.69
C THR A 11 -17.57 -5.18 -4.19
N GLU A 12 -18.69 -5.90 -4.32
CA GLU A 12 -19.98 -5.32 -4.68
C GLU A 12 -20.44 -4.24 -3.70
N HIS A 13 -20.12 -4.39 -2.42
CA HIS A 13 -20.48 -3.41 -1.38
C HIS A 13 -19.62 -2.15 -1.38
N PHE A 14 -18.63 -2.03 -2.26
CA PHE A 14 -17.95 -0.76 -2.51
C PHE A 14 -18.85 0.22 -3.29
N TRP A 15 -19.79 -0.31 -4.05
CA TRP A 15 -20.59 0.41 -5.05
C TRP A 15 -22.07 0.48 -4.67
N ILE A 16 -22.62 -0.57 -4.04
CA ILE A 16 -23.98 -0.59 -3.53
C ILE A 16 -24.10 0.45 -2.41
N ASP A 17 -25.20 1.19 -2.38
CA ASP A 17 -25.50 2.23 -1.39
C ASP A 17 -24.52 3.42 -1.37
N TYR A 18 -23.77 3.61 -2.45
CA TYR A 18 -22.96 4.82 -2.63
C TYR A 18 -23.89 6.05 -2.73
N PRO A 19 -23.52 7.20 -2.14
CA PRO A 19 -22.28 7.52 -1.40
C PRO A 19 -22.35 7.10 0.08
N HIS A 20 -21.21 6.65 0.60
CA HIS A 20 -21.09 6.21 1.99
C HIS A 20 -20.89 7.40 2.95
N TRP A 21 -21.90 8.24 3.10
CA TRP A 21 -21.81 9.45 3.95
C TRP A 21 -21.60 9.16 5.44
N ARG A 22 -22.10 8.01 5.91
CA ARG A 22 -22.00 7.65 7.32
C ARG A 22 -20.78 6.78 7.56
N MET A 23 -19.76 7.38 8.15
CA MET A 23 -18.60 6.66 8.67
C MET A 23 -18.74 6.48 10.18
N THR A 24 -18.39 5.30 10.68
CA THR A 24 -18.21 5.15 12.13
C THR A 24 -17.07 6.03 12.60
N PRO A 25 -17.11 6.58 13.84
CA PRO A 25 -16.02 7.42 14.35
C PRO A 25 -14.65 6.73 14.30
N LEU A 26 -14.60 5.42 14.53
CA LEU A 26 -13.38 4.63 14.44
C LEU A 26 -12.83 4.56 13.02
N LEU A 27 -13.68 4.31 12.01
CA LEU A 27 -13.26 4.27 10.61
C LEU A 27 -12.76 5.64 10.14
N LYS A 28 -13.46 6.72 10.51
CA LYS A 28 -13.05 8.09 10.19
C LYS A 28 -11.70 8.42 10.80
N ARG A 29 -11.50 8.10 12.09
CA ARG A 29 -10.22 8.30 12.78
C ARG A 29 -9.09 7.53 12.10
N TYR A 30 -9.30 6.26 11.81
CA TYR A 30 -8.32 5.43 11.11
C TYR A 30 -7.94 6.02 9.75
N TYR A 31 -8.93 6.42 8.95
CA TYR A 31 -8.73 6.99 7.62
C TYR A 31 -7.91 8.29 7.65
N LEU A 32 -8.24 9.20 8.58
CA LEU A 32 -7.52 10.47 8.74
C LEU A 32 -6.10 10.26 9.30
N MET A 33 -5.91 9.29 10.18
CA MET A 33 -4.57 8.93 10.67
C MET A 33 -3.71 8.36 9.53
N GLN A 34 -4.25 7.49 8.68
CA GLN A 34 -3.57 7.00 7.49
C GLN A 34 -3.18 8.15 6.55
N PHE A 35 -4.10 9.08 6.30
CA PHE A 35 -3.80 10.25 5.46
C PHE A 35 -2.67 11.10 6.03
N ALA A 36 -2.72 11.40 7.32
CA ALA A 36 -1.68 12.18 8.00
C ALA A 36 -0.32 11.47 7.98
N TYR A 37 -0.30 10.16 8.20
CA TYR A 37 0.91 9.33 8.13
C TYR A 37 1.54 9.37 6.74
N TRP A 38 0.78 9.12 5.69
CA TRP A 38 1.30 9.12 4.32
C TRP A 38 1.76 10.50 3.87
N LEU A 39 1.08 11.57 4.32
CA LEU A 39 1.51 12.94 4.05
C LEU A 39 2.85 13.26 4.74
N GLN A 40 2.99 12.85 6.00
CA GLN A 40 4.24 13.01 6.75
C GLN A 40 5.39 12.24 6.07
N GLN A 41 5.16 10.99 5.67
CA GLN A 41 6.16 10.18 4.95
C GLN A 41 6.59 10.82 3.61
N LEU A 42 5.64 11.38 2.86
CA LEU A 42 5.97 12.12 1.63
C LEU A 42 6.84 13.35 1.93
N LEU A 43 6.54 14.10 3.00
CA LEU A 43 7.34 15.27 3.41
C LEU A 43 8.76 14.86 3.77
N VAL A 44 8.94 13.79 4.56
CA VAL A 44 10.27 13.25 4.92
C VAL A 44 11.05 12.90 3.65
N LEU A 45 10.40 12.24 2.70
CA LEU A 45 11.01 11.79 1.46
C LEU A 45 11.41 12.96 0.55
N VAL A 46 10.49 13.91 0.31
CA VAL A 46 10.71 15.06 -0.58
C VAL A 46 11.75 16.02 -0.01
N LEU A 47 11.71 16.26 1.30
CA LEU A 47 12.69 17.12 1.99
C LEU A 47 14.03 16.40 2.22
N ARG A 48 14.16 15.13 1.81
CA ARG A 48 15.36 14.30 1.98
C ARG A 48 15.89 14.31 3.41
N LEU A 49 14.99 14.20 4.39
CA LEU A 49 15.37 14.15 5.80
C LEU A 49 16.05 12.83 6.18
N GLU A 50 15.91 11.81 5.35
CA GLU A 50 16.59 10.53 5.44
C GLU A 50 17.44 10.29 4.19
N LYS A 51 18.45 9.43 4.29
CA LYS A 51 19.29 9.04 3.16
C LYS A 51 18.44 8.43 2.03
N PRO A 52 18.56 8.89 0.78
CA PRO A 52 17.78 8.35 -0.33
C PRO A 52 18.10 6.88 -0.55
N ARG A 53 17.05 6.05 -0.62
CA ARG A 53 17.15 4.63 -0.93
C ARG A 53 17.33 4.40 -2.44
N LYS A 54 17.81 3.21 -2.83
CA LYS A 54 17.98 2.82 -4.25
C LYS A 54 16.67 2.84 -5.05
N ASP A 55 15.53 2.64 -4.38
CA ASP A 55 14.17 2.68 -4.95
C ASP A 55 13.45 4.03 -4.72
N PHE A 56 14.21 5.14 -4.64
CA PHE A 56 13.67 6.46 -4.30
C PHE A 56 12.56 6.92 -5.25
N THR A 57 12.73 6.74 -6.56
CA THR A 57 11.77 7.18 -7.56
C THR A 57 10.43 6.43 -7.43
N GLU A 58 10.50 5.12 -7.28
CA GLU A 58 9.34 4.25 -7.10
C GLU A 58 8.61 4.58 -5.79
N LEU A 59 9.37 4.88 -4.75
CA LEU A 59 8.83 5.29 -3.46
C LEU A 59 8.10 6.64 -3.55
N VAL A 60 8.64 7.63 -4.26
CA VAL A 60 7.97 8.92 -4.52
C VAL A 60 6.67 8.72 -5.29
N ILE A 61 6.70 7.93 -6.36
CA ILE A 61 5.49 7.61 -7.15
C ILE A 61 4.43 6.94 -6.25
N HIS A 62 4.85 5.97 -5.46
CA HIS A 62 3.95 5.29 -4.52
C HIS A 62 3.27 6.25 -3.54
N HIS A 63 4.05 7.11 -2.87
CA HIS A 63 3.50 8.06 -1.90
C HIS A 63 2.53 9.05 -2.56
N PHE A 64 2.90 9.56 -3.73
CA PHE A 64 2.04 10.49 -4.46
C PHE A 64 0.70 9.83 -4.85
N VAL A 65 0.74 8.63 -5.42
CA VAL A 65 -0.46 7.88 -5.81
C VAL A 65 -1.29 7.48 -4.59
N THR A 66 -0.65 7.08 -3.50
CA THR A 66 -1.33 6.71 -2.25
C THR A 66 -2.07 7.91 -1.67
N ILE A 67 -1.40 9.07 -1.53
CA ILE A 67 -2.02 10.30 -1.02
C ILE A 67 -3.18 10.74 -1.92
N TRP A 68 -3.00 10.66 -3.24
CA TRP A 68 -4.06 10.94 -4.20
C TRP A 68 -5.28 10.05 -4.00
N LEU A 69 -5.08 8.73 -3.90
CA LEU A 69 -6.17 7.77 -3.68
C LEU A 69 -6.88 7.98 -2.33
N VAL A 70 -6.11 8.26 -1.27
CA VAL A 70 -6.65 8.50 0.07
C VAL A 70 -7.47 9.79 0.11
N PHE A 71 -6.89 10.90 -0.34
CA PHE A 71 -7.55 12.20 -0.38
C PHE A 71 -8.82 12.14 -1.21
N TRP A 72 -8.70 11.60 -2.43
CA TRP A 72 -9.81 11.53 -3.35
C TRP A 72 -10.89 10.58 -2.87
N GLY A 73 -10.53 9.38 -2.41
CA GLY A 73 -11.48 8.40 -1.86
C GLY A 73 -12.28 8.95 -0.67
N TYR A 74 -11.65 9.78 0.18
CA TYR A 74 -12.34 10.48 1.26
C TYR A 74 -13.29 11.56 0.73
N THR A 75 -12.82 12.41 -0.18
CA THR A 75 -13.56 13.53 -0.74
C THR A 75 -14.82 13.08 -1.47
N ILE A 76 -14.73 12.00 -2.23
CA ILE A 76 -15.87 11.47 -3.01
C ILE A 76 -16.71 10.43 -2.25
N ASN A 77 -16.53 10.27 -0.96
CA ASN A 77 -17.24 9.29 -0.13
C ASN A 77 -17.07 7.81 -0.57
N LEU A 78 -15.95 7.48 -1.21
CA LEU A 78 -15.60 6.12 -1.64
C LEU A 78 -14.69 5.41 -0.60
N THR A 79 -15.06 5.53 0.67
CA THR A 79 -14.20 5.17 1.80
C THR A 79 -14.05 3.67 2.02
N TYR A 80 -14.99 2.85 1.56
CA TYR A 80 -14.93 1.40 1.75
C TYR A 80 -13.83 0.74 0.90
N ILE A 81 -13.68 1.15 -0.35
CA ILE A 81 -12.57 0.66 -1.18
C ILE A 81 -11.22 1.17 -0.66
N GLY A 82 -11.14 2.45 -0.24
CA GLY A 82 -9.94 2.99 0.38
C GLY A 82 -9.51 2.21 1.62
N ASN A 83 -10.46 1.89 2.51
CA ASN A 83 -10.19 1.08 3.70
C ASN A 83 -9.76 -0.36 3.35
N ALA A 84 -10.31 -0.95 2.28
CA ALA A 84 -9.88 -2.26 1.81
C ALA A 84 -8.44 -2.23 1.28
N VAL A 85 -8.06 -1.18 0.52
CA VAL A 85 -6.69 -0.97 0.04
C VAL A 85 -5.73 -0.81 1.23
N PHE A 86 -6.03 0.04 2.21
CA PHE A 86 -5.19 0.19 3.40
C PHE A 86 -4.94 -1.15 4.08
N LEU A 87 -5.99 -1.92 4.34
CA LEU A 87 -5.85 -3.19 5.04
C LEU A 87 -4.91 -4.15 4.30
N THR A 88 -5.00 -4.23 2.97
CA THR A 88 -4.11 -5.10 2.17
C THR A 88 -2.67 -4.64 2.23
N MET A 89 -2.42 -3.33 2.29
CA MET A 89 -1.08 -2.76 2.38
C MET A 89 -0.50 -2.92 3.79
N ASP A 90 -1.23 -2.48 4.81
CA ASP A 90 -0.77 -2.49 6.21
C ASP A 90 -0.46 -3.90 6.72
N VAL A 91 -1.33 -4.88 6.46
CA VAL A 91 -1.11 -6.26 6.93
C VAL A 91 0.16 -6.86 6.34
N SER A 92 0.44 -6.63 5.06
CA SER A 92 1.69 -7.12 4.45
C SER A 92 2.93 -6.46 5.07
N ASP A 93 2.86 -5.16 5.40
CA ASP A 93 3.99 -4.42 5.99
C ASP A 93 4.24 -4.83 7.45
N VAL A 94 3.19 -5.17 8.21
CA VAL A 94 3.33 -5.74 9.56
C VAL A 94 4.09 -7.06 9.52
N VAL A 95 3.74 -7.96 8.58
CA VAL A 95 4.44 -9.25 8.46
C VAL A 95 5.90 -9.08 8.04
N LEU A 96 6.19 -8.14 7.12
CA LEU A 96 7.56 -7.80 6.74
C LEU A 96 8.35 -7.25 7.93
N SER A 97 7.75 -6.32 8.69
CA SER A 97 8.38 -5.73 9.87
C SER A 97 8.71 -6.78 10.92
N PHE A 98 7.81 -7.74 11.14
CA PHE A 98 8.08 -8.88 12.02
C PHE A 98 9.26 -9.73 11.55
N ALA A 99 9.33 -10.05 10.25
CA ALA A 99 10.45 -10.80 9.68
C ALA A 99 11.79 -10.04 9.87
N LYS A 100 11.79 -8.71 9.67
CA LYS A 100 12.97 -7.86 9.91
C LYS A 100 13.39 -7.88 11.38
N VAL A 101 12.47 -7.74 12.32
CA VAL A 101 12.77 -7.81 13.76
C VAL A 101 13.40 -9.15 14.12
N CYS A 102 12.87 -10.27 13.63
CA CYS A 102 13.48 -11.60 13.86
C CYS A 102 14.91 -11.67 13.31
N ASN A 103 15.16 -11.07 12.14
CA ASN A 103 16.50 -11.04 11.55
C ASN A 103 17.47 -10.18 12.41
N TYR A 104 17.07 -9.02 12.89
CA TYR A 104 17.89 -8.18 13.77
C TYR A 104 18.19 -8.82 15.13
N LEU A 105 17.31 -9.69 15.62
CA LEU A 105 17.53 -10.47 16.84
C LEU A 105 18.42 -11.71 16.62
N GLY A 106 18.88 -11.95 15.39
CA GLY A 106 19.69 -13.13 15.06
C GLY A 106 18.92 -14.45 15.01
N TRP A 107 17.58 -14.40 14.95
CA TRP A 107 16.73 -15.59 14.86
C TRP A 107 16.59 -16.06 13.40
N GLU A 108 17.67 -16.53 12.81
CA GLU A 108 17.77 -16.81 11.38
C GLU A 108 16.66 -17.72 10.85
N THR A 109 16.39 -18.84 11.52
CA THR A 109 15.32 -19.78 11.09
C THR A 109 13.94 -19.13 11.16
N THR A 110 13.63 -18.39 12.25
CA THR A 110 12.36 -17.69 12.42
C THR A 110 12.22 -16.58 11.40
N ALA A 111 13.28 -15.83 11.13
CA ALA A 111 13.31 -14.78 10.11
C ALA A 111 13.04 -15.34 8.72
N ALA A 112 13.66 -16.48 8.36
CA ALA A 112 13.45 -17.14 7.07
C ALA A 112 11.99 -17.64 6.91
N VAL A 113 11.42 -18.26 7.93
CA VAL A 113 10.01 -18.68 7.93
C VAL A 113 9.06 -17.47 7.84
N ALA A 114 9.30 -16.43 8.65
CA ALA A 114 8.49 -15.22 8.64
C ALA A 114 8.58 -14.49 7.28
N PHE A 115 9.76 -14.45 6.66
CA PHE A 115 9.93 -13.86 5.33
C PHE A 115 9.22 -14.67 4.25
N SER A 116 9.26 -16.00 4.32
CA SER A 116 8.53 -16.88 3.39
C SER A 116 7.00 -16.67 3.53
N ALA A 117 6.51 -16.60 4.77
CA ALA A 117 5.12 -16.27 5.04
C ALA A 117 4.74 -14.87 4.49
N PHE A 118 5.62 -13.87 4.66
CA PHE A 118 5.45 -12.54 4.09
C PHE A 118 5.27 -12.58 2.57
N VAL A 119 6.08 -13.38 1.83
CA VAL A 119 5.93 -13.49 0.37
C VAL A 119 4.55 -14.04 -0.01
N CYS A 120 4.05 -15.05 0.69
CA CYS A 120 2.69 -15.56 0.46
C CYS A 120 1.61 -14.51 0.75
N VAL A 121 1.74 -13.79 1.88
CA VAL A 121 0.82 -12.72 2.28
C VAL A 121 0.86 -11.58 1.27
N TRP A 122 2.05 -11.15 0.83
CA TRP A 122 2.21 -10.13 -0.20
C TRP A 122 1.51 -10.53 -1.51
N THR A 123 1.77 -11.75 -1.99
CA THR A 123 1.16 -12.27 -3.22
C THR A 123 -0.36 -12.23 -3.15
N TYR A 124 -0.93 -12.68 -2.04
CA TYR A 124 -2.38 -12.71 -1.87
C TYR A 124 -2.99 -11.31 -1.73
N LEU A 125 -2.43 -10.47 -0.85
CA LEU A 125 -3.02 -9.18 -0.52
C LEU A 125 -2.75 -8.13 -1.60
N ARG A 126 -1.49 -7.97 -2.04
CA ARG A 126 -1.07 -6.89 -2.96
C ARG A 126 -1.21 -7.25 -4.43
N HIS A 127 -1.38 -8.52 -4.77
CA HIS A 127 -1.66 -8.89 -6.16
C HIS A 127 -3.07 -9.43 -6.32
N PHE A 128 -3.41 -10.56 -5.71
CA PHE A 128 -4.72 -11.17 -5.96
C PHE A 128 -5.88 -10.26 -5.53
N LEU A 129 -5.89 -9.76 -4.29
CA LEU A 129 -6.98 -8.89 -3.82
C LEU A 129 -6.96 -7.52 -4.46
N ASN A 130 -5.79 -6.92 -4.72
CA ASN A 130 -5.72 -5.62 -5.37
C ASN A 130 -6.21 -5.70 -6.84
N ILE A 131 -5.83 -6.74 -7.58
CA ILE A 131 -6.36 -6.99 -8.92
C ILE A 131 -7.88 -7.20 -8.88
N LYS A 132 -8.40 -7.93 -7.90
CA LYS A 132 -9.84 -8.09 -7.69
C LYS A 132 -10.54 -6.74 -7.45
N MET A 133 -9.92 -5.84 -6.67
CA MET A 133 -10.45 -4.50 -6.44
C MET A 133 -10.42 -3.65 -7.73
N ILE A 134 -9.33 -3.68 -8.50
CA ILE A 134 -9.22 -2.99 -9.80
C ILE A 134 -10.31 -3.52 -10.76
N TRP A 135 -10.48 -4.83 -10.81
CA TRP A 135 -11.53 -5.46 -11.62
C TRP A 135 -12.93 -5.01 -11.20
N SER A 136 -13.16 -4.82 -9.89
CA SER A 136 -14.44 -4.33 -9.39
C SER A 136 -14.72 -2.87 -9.83
N VAL A 137 -13.68 -2.03 -9.86
CA VAL A 137 -13.81 -0.65 -10.37
C VAL A 137 -14.30 -0.64 -11.82
N TRP A 138 -13.82 -1.59 -12.62
CA TRP A 138 -14.21 -1.71 -14.02
C TRP A 138 -15.61 -2.30 -14.22
N THR A 139 -15.91 -3.43 -13.58
CA THR A 139 -17.09 -4.25 -13.88
C THR A 139 -18.30 -3.91 -13.01
N GLN A 140 -18.07 -3.45 -11.78
CA GLN A 140 -19.13 -3.27 -10.78
C GLN A 140 -19.60 -1.82 -10.65
N TRP A 141 -19.04 -0.89 -11.43
CA TRP A 141 -19.52 0.49 -11.53
C TRP A 141 -21.02 0.60 -11.82
N LYS A 142 -21.58 -0.38 -12.49
CA LYS A 142 -23.02 -0.47 -12.78
C LYS A 142 -23.90 -0.52 -11.53
N TYR A 143 -23.36 -0.96 -10.38
CA TYR A 143 -24.09 -1.03 -9.11
C TYR A 143 -24.18 0.32 -8.38
N VAL A 144 -23.45 1.33 -8.85
CA VAL A 144 -23.59 2.70 -8.35
C VAL A 144 -25.00 3.20 -8.68
N PRO A 145 -25.73 3.73 -7.68
CA PRO A 145 -27.07 4.27 -7.89
C PRO A 145 -27.09 5.37 -8.96
N GLU A 146 -28.08 5.39 -9.83
CA GLU A 146 -28.17 6.32 -10.96
C GLU A 146 -28.18 7.80 -10.49
N TYR A 147 -28.84 8.10 -9.36
CA TYR A 147 -28.85 9.44 -8.80
C TYR A 147 -27.45 9.96 -8.42
N SER A 148 -26.50 9.06 -8.15
CA SER A 148 -25.12 9.40 -7.76
C SER A 148 -24.18 9.57 -8.97
N LYS A 149 -24.61 9.18 -10.18
CA LYS A 149 -23.78 9.25 -11.40
C LYS A 149 -23.79 10.65 -12.02
N ARG A 150 -23.72 11.66 -11.17
CA ARG A 150 -23.66 13.07 -11.52
C ARG A 150 -22.57 13.79 -10.74
N PHE A 151 -22.16 14.96 -11.20
CA PHE A 151 -21.15 15.77 -10.55
C PHE A 151 -21.83 16.89 -9.77
N GLU A 152 -22.19 16.61 -8.52
CA GLU A 152 -22.77 17.59 -7.59
C GLU A 152 -22.08 17.55 -6.23
N PRO A 153 -20.90 18.23 -6.13
CA PRO A 153 -20.11 18.25 -4.90
C PRO A 153 -20.86 18.72 -3.65
N LYS A 154 -21.81 19.64 -3.82
CA LYS A 154 -22.64 20.18 -2.71
C LYS A 154 -23.55 19.11 -2.09
N GLU A 155 -23.95 18.13 -2.88
CA GLU A 155 -24.77 16.99 -2.45
C GLU A 155 -23.91 15.77 -2.12
N GLY A 156 -22.58 15.89 -2.22
CA GLY A 156 -21.64 14.78 -1.93
C GLY A 156 -21.67 13.65 -2.96
N VAL A 157 -22.16 13.91 -4.17
CA VAL A 157 -22.22 12.93 -5.27
C VAL A 157 -21.25 13.30 -6.39
N TRP A 158 -20.43 12.32 -6.83
CA TRP A 158 -19.29 12.59 -7.71
C TRP A 158 -19.06 11.48 -8.74
N MET A 159 -19.91 10.44 -8.83
CA MET A 159 -19.64 9.21 -9.58
C MET A 159 -19.86 9.35 -11.09
N VAL A 160 -19.32 10.41 -11.68
CA VAL A 160 -19.26 10.56 -13.14
C VAL A 160 -18.17 9.65 -13.74
N ARG A 161 -18.28 9.33 -15.02
CA ARG A 161 -17.44 8.32 -15.67
C ARG A 161 -15.92 8.62 -15.59
N TRP A 162 -15.50 9.87 -15.62
CA TRP A 162 -14.08 10.20 -15.52
C TRP A 162 -13.50 9.87 -14.13
N VAL A 163 -14.31 9.89 -13.07
CA VAL A 163 -13.89 9.48 -11.73
C VAL A 163 -13.56 7.99 -11.69
N GLN A 164 -14.35 7.16 -12.37
CA GLN A 164 -14.06 5.74 -12.53
C GLN A 164 -12.66 5.51 -13.15
N TYR A 165 -12.39 6.18 -14.27
CA TYR A 165 -11.09 6.04 -14.94
C TYR A 165 -9.93 6.54 -14.09
N GLN A 166 -10.11 7.66 -13.41
CA GLN A 166 -9.09 8.23 -12.53
C GLN A 166 -8.73 7.29 -11.38
N VAL A 167 -9.73 6.74 -10.68
CA VAL A 167 -9.51 5.76 -9.59
C VAL A 167 -8.84 4.49 -10.16
N MET A 168 -9.31 4.01 -11.29
CA MET A 168 -8.75 2.82 -11.94
C MET A 168 -7.29 3.03 -12.33
N ILE A 169 -6.94 4.16 -12.97
CA ILE A 169 -5.56 4.46 -13.39
C ILE A 169 -4.65 4.55 -12.17
N ALA A 170 -5.06 5.26 -11.11
CA ALA A 170 -4.27 5.37 -9.89
C ALA A 170 -4.03 4.00 -9.23
N MET A 171 -5.03 3.13 -9.17
CA MET A 171 -4.88 1.77 -8.65
C MET A 171 -3.99 0.88 -9.55
N ILE A 172 -4.01 1.07 -10.88
CA ILE A 172 -3.12 0.38 -11.81
C ILE A 172 -1.67 0.83 -11.57
N ILE A 173 -1.42 2.14 -11.41
CA ILE A 173 -0.06 2.64 -11.11
C ILE A 173 0.44 2.04 -9.79
N LEU A 174 -0.40 2.02 -8.75
CA LEU A 174 -0.07 1.38 -7.48
C LEU A 174 0.26 -0.12 -7.67
N GLN A 175 -0.49 -0.82 -8.52
CA GLN A 175 -0.23 -2.22 -8.84
C GLN A 175 1.11 -2.42 -9.55
N LEU A 176 1.48 -1.55 -10.49
CA LEU A 176 2.77 -1.62 -11.18
C LEU A 176 3.95 -1.44 -10.21
N VAL A 177 3.85 -0.47 -9.28
CA VAL A 177 4.85 -0.30 -8.22
C VAL A 177 4.91 -1.52 -7.29
N ASN A 178 3.79 -2.12 -6.94
CA ASN A 178 3.75 -3.36 -6.16
C ASN A 178 4.43 -4.54 -6.91
N ILE A 179 4.29 -4.62 -8.23
CA ILE A 179 4.97 -5.65 -9.06
C ILE A 179 6.48 -5.41 -9.07
N PHE A 180 6.92 -4.15 -9.19
CA PHE A 180 8.34 -3.81 -9.11
C PHE A 180 8.95 -4.29 -7.78
N TRP A 181 8.34 -3.95 -6.64
CA TRP A 181 8.83 -4.43 -5.34
C TRP A 181 8.70 -5.95 -5.18
N TYR A 182 7.69 -6.58 -5.76
CA TYR A 182 7.58 -8.04 -5.73
C TYR A 182 8.74 -8.71 -6.43
N TYR A 183 9.21 -8.17 -7.55
CA TYR A 183 10.42 -8.64 -8.21
C TYR A 183 11.64 -8.58 -7.27
N LEU A 184 11.83 -7.47 -6.56
CA LEU A 184 12.93 -7.33 -5.58
C LEU A 184 12.77 -8.33 -4.41
N ILE A 185 11.56 -8.50 -3.89
CA ILE A 185 11.26 -9.47 -2.83
C ILE A 185 11.60 -10.90 -3.28
N LEU A 186 11.22 -11.30 -4.48
CA LEU A 186 11.54 -12.62 -5.02
C LEU A 186 13.04 -12.81 -5.23
N ARG A 187 13.76 -11.75 -5.60
CA ARG A 187 15.23 -11.77 -5.70
C ARG A 187 15.86 -12.04 -4.33
N VAL A 188 15.39 -11.37 -3.27
CA VAL A 188 15.84 -11.62 -1.90
C VAL A 188 15.47 -13.05 -1.45
N LEU A 189 14.24 -13.51 -1.71
CA LEU A 189 13.82 -14.87 -1.40
C LEU A 189 14.73 -15.92 -2.06
N ARG A 190 15.06 -15.74 -3.34
CA ARG A 190 15.98 -16.63 -4.06
C ARG A 190 17.37 -16.69 -3.40
N ARG A 191 17.89 -15.52 -2.97
CA ARG A 191 19.17 -15.46 -2.23
C ARG A 191 19.06 -16.17 -0.88
N ALA A 192 17.96 -15.99 -0.16
CA ALA A 192 17.72 -16.63 1.13
C ALA A 192 17.65 -18.16 1.04
N LEU A 193 17.12 -18.69 -0.06
CA LEU A 193 16.99 -20.15 -0.27
C LEU A 193 18.26 -20.80 -0.81
N PHE A 194 19.07 -20.06 -1.58
CA PHE A 194 20.21 -20.61 -2.34
C PHE A 194 21.53 -19.87 -2.08
N GLY A 195 21.52 -18.84 -1.25
CA GLY A 195 22.68 -17.99 -0.93
C GLY A 195 23.05 -17.99 0.55
N PRO A 196 24.23 -17.43 0.92
CA PRO A 196 24.77 -17.52 2.29
C PRO A 196 24.14 -16.57 3.32
N ARG A 197 23.38 -15.53 2.99
CA ARG A 197 22.77 -14.61 3.97
C ARG A 197 21.60 -13.78 3.42
N LEU A 198 20.62 -13.49 4.30
CA LEU A 198 19.51 -12.56 4.05
C LEU A 198 19.98 -11.09 4.20
N GLU A 199 20.23 -10.41 3.10
CA GLU A 199 20.50 -8.97 3.07
C GLU A 199 19.37 -8.23 2.36
N ASP A 200 18.95 -7.06 2.89
CA ASP A 200 17.96 -6.20 2.22
C ASP A 200 18.70 -5.36 1.16
N ASP A 201 18.59 -5.72 -0.10
CA ASP A 201 19.20 -5.01 -1.25
C ASP A 201 18.88 -3.50 -1.30
N ARG A 202 17.98 -3.02 -0.44
CA ARG A 202 17.54 -1.62 -0.37
C ARG A 202 18.26 -0.80 0.69
N SER A 203 18.93 -1.46 1.65
CA SER A 203 19.57 -0.84 2.82
C SER A 203 21.09 -0.99 2.87
N ASP A 204 21.74 -1.55 1.83
CA ASP A 204 23.17 -1.92 1.83
C ASP A 204 24.16 -0.73 1.98
N ASP A 205 23.68 0.50 2.12
CA ASP A 205 24.55 1.67 2.24
C ASP A 205 24.76 2.15 3.70
N GLU A 206 24.27 1.43 4.72
CA GLU A 206 24.43 1.89 6.11
C GLU A 206 25.75 1.45 6.76
N ASP A 207 26.49 0.48 6.18
CA ASP A 207 27.66 -0.14 6.81
C ASP A 207 29.03 0.25 6.23
N GLU A 208 29.11 1.14 5.23
CA GLU A 208 30.39 1.76 4.86
C GLU A 208 30.72 2.91 5.81
N GLY A 209 31.14 2.57 7.02
CA GLY A 209 31.88 3.47 7.89
C GLY A 209 33.20 3.90 7.19
N PRO A 210 33.71 5.13 7.44
CA PRO A 210 34.94 5.58 6.83
C PRO A 210 36.08 4.63 7.19
N ASP A 211 36.69 4.04 6.18
CA ASP A 211 37.94 3.31 6.33
C ASP A 211 39.00 4.24 6.94
N VAL A 212 39.22 4.06 8.23
CA VAL A 212 40.38 4.66 8.92
C VAL A 212 41.60 3.85 8.48
N HIS A 213 42.09 4.11 7.29
CA HIS A 213 43.45 3.76 6.96
C HIS A 213 44.38 4.74 7.69
N GLY A 214 44.79 4.35 8.88
CA GLY A 214 45.99 4.89 9.53
C GLY A 214 47.20 4.61 8.62
N LYS A 215 47.72 5.63 8.01
CA LYS A 215 49.10 5.64 7.51
C LYS A 215 49.99 5.86 8.71
N ASP A 216 50.57 4.79 9.22
CA ASP A 216 51.81 4.87 10.00
C ASP A 216 52.96 5.09 9.03
N GLU A 217 53.57 6.26 9.09
CA GLU A 217 54.96 6.56 8.82
C GLU A 217 55.49 7.45 9.95
#